data_7a56e66f95d15fb338ef58c0bc06e274
#
_entry.id   7a56e66f95d15fb338ef58c0bc06e274
#
_cell.length_a   1.000
_cell.length_b   1.000
_cell.length_c   1.000
_cell.angle_alpha   90.00
_cell.angle_beta   90.00
_cell.angle_gamma   90.00
#
_symmetry.space_group_name_H-M   'P 1'
#
loop_
_entity.id
_entity.type
_entity.pdbx_description
1 polymer ?
#
loop_
_entity_poly.entity_id
_entity_poly.type
_entity_poly.pdbx_seq_one_letter_code
_entity_poly.pdbx_strand_id
1 'polypeptide(L)'
;MTTSFKFDSYEDFCKASVDEKNHYVYTRGSNPTTVKLENILAQLDHGEKCKVFASGMGAISATLFSLLKQGDHLLMINTIYGEAASFAQYLHNFGIESDRIDVANTDEIFQHVKENTKIIYFESPSSEKFEMLDLQKIANFAKKHNILTVIDATWASPLFTKPIDFGIDLVIHSLSKYVGGHSDVLGGSVVGSNKLVNQIFEYGHQFLDSTNSPFNSWLAIRGLRTLPLRMQHANQAIKVVLDALKDDDRIKRIYHPYCSENEQKELAQKYLKGYGSLFAFDLNTDDLEKVKIFINSLKTISIGVSWGGYESLALAVYKGNNLSALKKRKLEPTHIRIFVGLEDPNVILDDIKHALDTAFK
;
A
#
# COMPACT_ATOMS: atom_id res chain seq x y z
N MET A 1 5.41 -11.06 26.05
CA MET A 1 5.00 -9.62 26.00
C MET A 1 5.38 -8.98 27.32
N THR A 2 6.01 -7.80 27.29
CA THR A 2 6.36 -6.99 28.48
C THR A 2 6.30 -5.52 28.11
N THR A 3 6.12 -4.62 29.08
CA THR A 3 6.21 -3.17 28.88
C THR A 3 7.61 -2.65 29.07
N SER A 4 8.38 -3.22 30.03
CA SER A 4 9.71 -2.76 30.40
C SER A 4 10.69 -3.95 30.53
N PHE A 5 11.97 -3.65 30.45
CA PHE A 5 13.06 -4.60 30.57
C PHE A 5 13.87 -4.34 31.85
N LYS A 6 14.43 -5.41 32.43
CA LYS A 6 15.30 -5.33 33.61
C LYS A 6 16.74 -5.28 33.17
N PHE A 7 17.55 -4.65 33.99
CA PHE A 7 19.01 -4.55 33.82
C PHE A 7 19.70 -5.15 35.04
N ASP A 8 20.84 -5.79 34.81
CA ASP A 8 21.62 -6.42 35.88
C ASP A 8 22.47 -5.42 36.66
N SER A 9 22.73 -4.23 36.06
CA SER A 9 23.49 -3.15 36.69
C SER A 9 22.94 -1.78 36.33
N TYR A 10 23.23 -0.77 37.16
CA TYR A 10 22.94 0.64 36.89
C TYR A 10 23.70 1.12 35.63
N GLU A 11 24.90 0.68 35.44
CA GLU A 11 25.75 1.01 34.29
C GLU A 11 25.12 0.53 32.98
N ASP A 12 24.53 -0.67 32.96
CA ASP A 12 23.85 -1.20 31.79
C ASP A 12 22.55 -0.45 31.51
N PHE A 13 21.83 -0.07 32.57
CA PHE A 13 20.65 0.80 32.43
C PHE A 13 21.02 2.15 31.83
N CYS A 14 22.07 2.81 32.32
CA CYS A 14 22.55 4.10 31.81
C CYS A 14 22.93 4.01 30.32
N LYS A 15 23.69 2.98 29.92
CA LYS A 15 24.04 2.75 28.51
C LYS A 15 22.83 2.57 27.63
N ALA A 16 21.87 1.76 28.06
CA ALA A 16 20.66 1.47 27.31
C ALA A 16 19.77 2.71 27.17
N SER A 17 19.64 3.53 28.24
CA SER A 17 18.76 4.68 28.28
C SER A 17 19.20 5.85 27.38
N VAL A 18 20.50 5.98 27.08
CA VAL A 18 21.01 7.00 26.15
C VAL A 18 20.99 6.54 24.70
N ASP A 19 20.76 5.28 24.45
CA ASP A 19 20.72 4.68 23.11
C ASP A 19 19.55 3.68 22.97
N GLU A 20 18.36 4.12 23.32
CA GLU A 20 17.14 3.28 23.33
C GLU A 20 16.82 2.66 21.94
N LYS A 21 17.25 3.30 20.86
CA LYS A 21 17.06 2.76 19.50
C LYS A 21 17.80 1.45 19.23
N ASN A 22 18.86 1.17 20.00
CA ASN A 22 19.66 -0.03 19.86
C ASN A 22 19.55 -0.96 21.10
N HIS A 23 18.78 -0.57 22.11
CA HIS A 23 18.61 -1.30 23.36
C HIS A 23 17.14 -1.49 23.70
N TYR A 24 16.84 -2.54 24.48
CA TYR A 24 15.49 -2.78 24.99
C TYR A 24 15.35 -2.13 26.36
N VAL A 25 14.69 -0.99 26.42
CA VAL A 25 14.38 -0.27 27.66
C VAL A 25 12.88 -0.35 27.94
N TYR A 26 12.08 0.07 26.95
CA TYR A 26 10.63 0.10 27.02
C TYR A 26 10.03 -0.31 25.66
N THR A 27 8.97 -1.11 25.69
CA THR A 27 8.41 -1.73 24.48
C THR A 27 7.90 -0.72 23.43
N ARG A 28 7.50 0.50 23.83
CA ARG A 28 7.16 1.56 22.87
C ARG A 28 8.33 1.88 21.93
N GLY A 29 9.54 1.98 22.45
CA GLY A 29 10.75 2.24 21.66
C GLY A 29 11.22 1.00 20.91
N SER A 30 11.40 -0.11 21.63
CA SER A 30 11.98 -1.33 21.08
C SER A 30 11.54 -2.58 21.86
N ASN A 31 11.32 -3.70 21.12
CA ASN A 31 10.98 -5.00 21.69
C ASN A 31 11.59 -6.12 20.83
N PRO A 32 12.13 -7.20 21.40
CA PRO A 32 12.79 -8.27 20.64
C PRO A 32 11.94 -8.87 19.51
N THR A 33 10.64 -9.07 19.75
CA THR A 33 9.73 -9.62 18.72
C THR A 33 9.51 -8.61 17.60
N THR A 34 9.34 -7.33 17.93
CA THR A 34 9.16 -6.25 16.97
C THR A 34 10.43 -6.05 16.13
N VAL A 35 11.61 -6.02 16.77
CA VAL A 35 12.90 -5.91 16.07
C VAL A 35 13.14 -7.12 15.14
N LYS A 36 12.72 -8.33 15.55
CA LYS A 36 12.79 -9.48 14.65
C LYS A 36 11.98 -9.29 13.37
N LEU A 37 10.75 -8.74 13.47
CA LEU A 37 9.94 -8.38 12.31
C LEU A 37 10.60 -7.31 11.45
N GLU A 38 11.10 -6.24 12.08
CA GLU A 38 11.81 -5.14 11.42
C GLU A 38 13.01 -5.64 10.59
N ASN A 39 13.81 -6.51 11.16
CA ASN A 39 14.97 -7.10 10.47
C ASN A 39 14.56 -7.96 9.26
N ILE A 40 13.48 -8.73 9.36
CA ILE A 40 12.95 -9.52 8.25
C ILE A 40 12.46 -8.60 7.12
N LEU A 41 11.70 -7.56 7.44
CA LEU A 41 11.16 -6.64 6.45
C LEU A 41 12.25 -5.81 5.78
N ALA A 42 13.26 -5.34 6.54
CA ALA A 42 14.41 -4.65 5.97
C ALA A 42 15.14 -5.51 4.94
N GLN A 43 15.40 -6.78 5.26
CA GLN A 43 16.04 -7.73 4.33
C GLN A 43 15.15 -8.02 3.11
N LEU A 44 13.84 -8.17 3.31
CA LEU A 44 12.91 -8.44 2.22
C LEU A 44 12.82 -7.27 1.22
N ASP A 45 12.91 -6.03 1.67
CA ASP A 45 12.88 -4.85 0.79
C ASP A 45 14.28 -4.37 0.35
N HIS A 46 15.35 -5.07 0.76
CA HIS A 46 16.74 -4.71 0.52
C HIS A 46 17.15 -3.36 1.15
N GLY A 47 16.45 -2.94 2.23
CA GLY A 47 16.78 -1.73 2.97
C GLY A 47 17.76 -1.97 4.11
N GLU A 48 18.40 -0.89 4.58
CA GLU A 48 19.33 -0.96 5.71
C GLU A 48 18.61 -1.14 7.05
N LYS A 49 17.40 -0.56 7.16
CA LYS A 49 16.59 -0.55 8.40
C LYS A 49 15.11 -0.52 8.09
N CYS A 50 14.34 -1.09 9.02
CA CYS A 50 12.89 -1.00 9.06
C CYS A 50 12.42 -0.48 10.42
N LYS A 51 11.29 0.22 10.44
CA LYS A 51 10.49 0.48 11.63
C LYS A 51 9.06 0.06 11.39
N VAL A 52 8.43 -0.60 12.38
CA VAL A 52 7.05 -1.04 12.30
C VAL A 52 6.13 -0.18 13.17
N PHE A 53 4.88 -0.05 12.73
CA PHE A 53 3.85 0.82 13.27
C PHE A 53 2.53 0.05 13.49
N ALA A 54 1.64 0.58 14.32
CA ALA A 54 0.35 -0.03 14.62
C ALA A 54 -0.58 -0.18 13.41
N SER A 55 -0.34 0.58 12.33
CA SER A 55 -1.11 0.52 11.08
C SER A 55 -0.32 1.06 9.89
N GLY A 56 -0.79 0.79 8.66
CA GLY A 56 -0.25 1.44 7.46
C GLY A 56 -0.32 2.97 7.54
N MET A 57 -1.46 3.52 8.02
CA MET A 57 -1.58 4.96 8.24
C MET A 57 -0.60 5.50 9.29
N GLY A 58 -0.34 4.73 10.35
CA GLY A 58 0.69 5.08 11.32
C GLY A 58 2.09 5.19 10.70
N ALA A 59 2.41 4.29 9.77
CA ALA A 59 3.66 4.35 9.01
C ALA A 59 3.70 5.59 8.10
N ILE A 60 2.61 5.87 7.37
CA ILE A 60 2.50 7.03 6.47
C ILE A 60 2.61 8.34 7.26
N SER A 61 1.78 8.51 8.30
CA SER A 61 1.75 9.74 9.08
C SER A 61 3.07 10.01 9.82
N ALA A 62 3.66 8.99 10.43
CA ALA A 62 4.97 9.11 11.08
C ALA A 62 6.07 9.51 10.10
N THR A 63 6.06 8.93 8.89
CA THR A 63 7.03 9.27 7.84
C THR A 63 6.89 10.73 7.41
N LEU A 64 5.68 11.17 7.07
CA LEU A 64 5.45 12.52 6.56
C LEU A 64 5.71 13.58 7.63
N PHE A 65 5.24 13.38 8.88
CA PHE A 65 5.53 14.32 9.98
C PHE A 65 7.01 14.39 10.35
N SER A 66 7.76 13.30 10.20
CA SER A 66 9.19 13.30 10.53
C SER A 66 10.06 14.01 9.50
N LEU A 67 9.60 14.06 8.25
CA LEU A 67 10.42 14.49 7.11
C LEU A 67 9.97 15.82 6.50
N LEU A 68 8.77 16.29 6.85
CA LEU A 68 8.21 17.56 6.40
C LEU A 68 8.16 18.58 7.53
N LYS A 69 8.33 19.84 7.21
CA LYS A 69 8.20 21.00 8.10
C LYS A 69 7.41 22.12 7.43
N GLN A 70 7.05 23.14 8.20
CA GLN A 70 6.41 24.34 7.67
C GLN A 70 7.19 24.91 6.46
N GLY A 71 6.48 25.19 5.39
CA GLY A 71 7.03 25.70 4.12
C GLY A 71 7.45 24.61 3.12
N ASP A 72 7.50 23.34 3.51
CA ASP A 72 7.77 22.24 2.60
C ASP A 72 6.54 21.89 1.76
N HIS A 73 6.77 21.31 0.58
CA HIS A 73 5.74 20.81 -0.34
C HIS A 73 5.82 19.30 -0.50
N LEU A 74 4.65 18.64 -0.45
CA LEU A 74 4.42 17.22 -0.70
C LEU A 74 3.72 17.04 -2.05
N LEU A 75 4.36 16.38 -3.00
CA LEU A 75 3.78 16.03 -4.30
C LEU A 75 3.29 14.57 -4.28
N MET A 76 1.99 14.37 -4.47
CA MET A 76 1.36 13.06 -4.55
C MET A 76 0.93 12.73 -5.98
N ILE A 77 1.16 11.48 -6.42
CA ILE A 77 0.99 11.08 -7.82
C ILE A 77 -0.13 10.06 -7.95
N ASN A 78 -1.03 10.30 -8.90
CA ASN A 78 -2.13 9.41 -9.32
C ASN A 78 -3.11 9.07 -8.18
N THR A 79 -3.79 7.94 -8.30
CA THR A 79 -4.66 7.44 -7.25
C THR A 79 -3.82 6.76 -6.17
N ILE A 80 -3.96 7.25 -4.96
CA ILE A 80 -3.33 6.72 -3.76
C ILE A 80 -4.39 6.38 -2.71
N TYR A 81 -3.98 5.71 -1.65
CA TYR A 81 -4.85 5.43 -0.51
C TYR A 81 -5.55 6.70 0.00
N GLY A 82 -6.87 6.64 0.14
CA GLY A 82 -7.70 7.83 0.38
C GLY A 82 -7.34 8.59 1.65
N GLU A 83 -7.05 7.87 2.74
CA GLU A 83 -6.67 8.46 4.01
C GLU A 83 -5.29 9.14 3.97
N ALA A 84 -4.37 8.63 3.14
CA ALA A 84 -3.08 9.30 2.89
C ALA A 84 -3.29 10.65 2.19
N ALA A 85 -4.20 10.70 1.20
CA ALA A 85 -4.56 11.94 0.52
C ALA A 85 -5.26 12.93 1.47
N SER A 86 -6.16 12.44 2.33
CA SER A 86 -6.83 13.26 3.34
C SER A 86 -5.85 13.79 4.39
N PHE A 87 -4.89 12.98 4.79
CA PHE A 87 -3.84 13.38 5.71
C PHE A 87 -2.94 14.47 5.11
N ALA A 88 -2.60 14.38 3.84
CA ALA A 88 -1.84 15.42 3.15
C ALA A 88 -2.56 16.78 3.19
N GLN A 89 -3.89 16.79 3.00
CA GLN A 89 -4.69 18.00 3.16
C GLN A 89 -4.69 18.52 4.62
N TYR A 90 -4.74 17.61 5.59
CA TYR A 90 -4.67 17.98 7.01
C TYR A 90 -3.33 18.65 7.38
N LEU A 91 -2.24 18.27 6.71
CA LEU A 91 -0.91 18.87 6.89
C LEU A 91 -0.86 20.37 6.55
N HIS A 92 -1.82 20.89 5.76
CA HIS A 92 -1.93 22.33 5.50
C HIS A 92 -2.12 23.14 6.79
N ASN A 93 -2.75 22.58 7.83
CA ASN A 93 -2.89 23.22 9.13
C ASN A 93 -1.54 23.46 9.84
N PHE A 94 -0.49 22.79 9.40
CA PHE A 94 0.88 22.92 9.91
C PHE A 94 1.79 23.68 8.94
N GLY A 95 1.20 24.34 7.92
CA GLY A 95 1.94 25.11 6.93
C GLY A 95 2.75 24.26 5.94
N ILE A 96 2.39 22.99 5.78
CA ILE A 96 2.96 22.09 4.77
C ILE A 96 2.01 22.08 3.58
N GLU A 97 2.52 22.43 2.40
CA GLU A 97 1.73 22.40 1.17
C GLU A 97 1.64 20.99 0.59
N SER A 98 0.55 20.67 -0.10
CA SER A 98 0.45 19.41 -0.83
C SER A 98 -0.36 19.55 -2.11
N ASP A 99 0.13 18.95 -3.18
CA ASP A 99 -0.59 18.77 -4.43
C ASP A 99 -0.75 17.28 -4.75
N ARG A 100 -1.92 16.91 -5.29
CA ARG A 100 -2.13 15.61 -5.91
C ARG A 100 -2.40 15.81 -7.38
N ILE A 101 -1.60 15.16 -8.21
CA ILE A 101 -1.69 15.23 -9.68
C ILE A 101 -1.99 13.84 -10.25
N ASP A 102 -2.76 13.82 -11.34
CA ASP A 102 -2.94 12.63 -12.17
C ASP A 102 -2.11 12.81 -13.44
N VAL A 103 -1.21 11.89 -13.71
CA VAL A 103 -0.31 11.92 -14.87
C VAL A 103 -0.56 10.72 -15.78
N ALA A 104 -0.41 10.92 -17.09
CA ALA A 104 -0.52 9.85 -18.07
C ALA A 104 0.78 9.05 -18.17
N ASN A 105 1.92 9.69 -17.93
CA ASN A 105 3.24 9.10 -17.95
C ASN A 105 4.15 9.71 -16.87
N THR A 106 5.27 9.05 -16.60
CA THR A 106 6.18 9.46 -15.52
C THR A 106 6.82 10.84 -15.75
N ASP A 107 7.04 11.27 -16.99
CA ASP A 107 7.71 12.55 -17.29
C ASP A 107 6.88 13.76 -16.88
N GLU A 108 5.57 13.64 -16.92
CA GLU A 108 4.68 14.73 -16.52
C GLU A 108 4.85 15.12 -15.04
N ILE A 109 5.29 14.18 -14.18
CA ILE A 109 5.52 14.42 -12.75
C ILE A 109 6.48 15.61 -12.55
N PHE A 110 7.53 15.66 -13.36
CA PHE A 110 8.64 16.60 -13.17
C PHE A 110 8.26 18.06 -13.41
N GLN A 111 7.19 18.30 -14.18
CA GLN A 111 6.66 19.64 -14.43
C GLN A 111 5.89 20.22 -13.24
N HIS A 112 5.50 19.37 -12.28
CA HIS A 112 4.74 19.75 -11.09
C HIS A 112 5.62 19.91 -9.84
N VAL A 113 6.92 19.67 -9.96
CA VAL A 113 7.87 19.86 -8.86
C VAL A 113 8.10 21.35 -8.63
N LYS A 114 7.94 21.81 -7.40
CA LYS A 114 8.19 23.19 -6.94
C LYS A 114 9.57 23.30 -6.28
N GLU A 115 10.09 24.52 -6.09
CA GLU A 115 11.37 24.76 -5.39
C GLU A 115 11.37 24.20 -3.96
N ASN A 116 10.22 24.26 -3.29
CA ASN A 116 10.02 23.74 -1.94
C ASN A 116 9.54 22.29 -1.90
N THR A 117 9.47 21.57 -3.02
CA THR A 117 9.09 20.14 -3.00
C THR A 117 10.12 19.33 -2.24
N LYS A 118 9.68 18.67 -1.16
CA LYS A 118 10.53 17.88 -0.29
C LYS A 118 10.33 16.39 -0.45
N ILE A 119 9.11 15.97 -0.74
CA ILE A 119 8.74 14.56 -0.91
C ILE A 119 7.90 14.39 -2.18
N ILE A 120 8.20 13.35 -2.96
CA ILE A 120 7.31 12.76 -3.96
C ILE A 120 6.77 11.45 -3.35
N TYR A 121 5.46 11.40 -3.11
CA TYR A 121 4.75 10.24 -2.57
C TYR A 121 3.87 9.60 -3.65
N PHE A 122 3.94 8.28 -3.79
CA PHE A 122 3.17 7.57 -4.80
C PHE A 122 2.96 6.08 -4.45
N GLU A 123 2.06 5.46 -5.22
CA GLU A 123 1.86 4.02 -5.27
C GLU A 123 2.14 3.53 -6.70
N SER A 124 2.77 2.36 -6.84
CA SER A 124 2.99 1.74 -8.15
C SER A 124 3.03 0.22 -8.00
N PRO A 125 1.94 -0.49 -8.39
CA PRO A 125 0.70 0.03 -9.01
C PRO A 125 -0.09 0.98 -8.12
N SER A 126 -0.76 1.97 -8.74
CA SER A 126 -1.60 2.94 -8.03
C SER A 126 -2.88 2.29 -7.50
N SER A 127 -3.49 2.89 -6.47
CA SER A 127 -4.81 2.48 -5.98
C SER A 127 -5.89 2.69 -7.06
N GLU A 128 -6.91 1.83 -7.08
CA GLU A 128 -8.09 1.84 -7.98
C GLU A 128 -7.77 1.59 -9.46
N LYS A 129 -6.83 2.31 -10.08
CA LYS A 129 -6.52 2.19 -11.51
C LYS A 129 -5.30 1.32 -11.81
N PHE A 130 -4.50 1.00 -10.81
CA PHE A 130 -3.33 0.12 -10.90
C PHE A 130 -2.29 0.56 -11.96
N GLU A 131 -2.16 1.88 -12.15
CA GLU A 131 -1.18 2.49 -13.05
C GLU A 131 0.24 2.29 -12.53
N MET A 132 1.15 1.99 -13.45
CA MET A 132 2.58 1.82 -13.17
C MET A 132 3.35 3.12 -13.44
N LEU A 133 4.36 3.39 -12.63
CA LEU A 133 5.30 4.49 -12.79
C LEU A 133 6.72 3.97 -12.97
N ASP A 134 7.58 4.70 -13.69
CA ASP A 134 8.99 4.37 -13.83
C ASP A 134 9.77 4.77 -12.56
N LEU A 135 9.94 3.79 -11.65
CA LEU A 135 10.58 3.98 -10.34
C LEU A 135 12.01 4.55 -10.47
N GLN A 136 12.79 3.99 -11.39
CA GLN A 136 14.17 4.43 -11.64
C GLN A 136 14.23 5.88 -12.09
N LYS A 137 13.30 6.27 -12.96
CA LYS A 137 13.24 7.62 -13.52
C LYS A 137 12.88 8.66 -12.45
N ILE A 138 11.88 8.32 -11.61
CA ILE A 138 11.49 9.15 -10.45
C ILE A 138 12.67 9.28 -9.48
N ALA A 139 13.31 8.17 -9.09
CA ALA A 139 14.43 8.18 -8.17
C ALA A 139 15.61 9.01 -8.68
N ASN A 140 15.97 8.86 -9.97
CA ASN A 140 17.04 9.61 -10.58
C ASN A 140 16.77 11.14 -10.63
N PHE A 141 15.53 11.51 -10.92
CA PHE A 141 15.12 12.92 -10.90
C PHE A 141 15.15 13.47 -9.48
N ALA A 142 14.50 12.79 -8.53
CA ALA A 142 14.40 13.22 -7.15
C ALA A 142 15.78 13.42 -6.50
N LYS A 143 16.70 12.48 -6.75
CA LYS A 143 18.09 12.56 -6.26
C LYS A 143 18.83 13.82 -6.79
N LYS A 144 18.63 14.20 -8.05
CA LYS A 144 19.25 15.41 -8.63
C LYS A 144 18.72 16.70 -8.00
N HIS A 145 17.49 16.68 -7.51
CA HIS A 145 16.81 17.84 -6.93
C HIS A 145 16.75 17.82 -5.40
N ASN A 146 17.43 16.87 -4.73
CA ASN A 146 17.40 16.69 -3.28
C ASN A 146 15.97 16.48 -2.71
N ILE A 147 15.13 15.78 -3.47
CA ILE A 147 13.76 15.42 -3.10
C ILE A 147 13.78 13.95 -2.64
N LEU A 148 13.06 13.65 -1.57
CA LEU A 148 12.88 12.28 -1.09
C LEU A 148 11.75 11.59 -1.84
N THR A 149 11.93 10.30 -2.12
CA THR A 149 10.92 9.44 -2.72
C THR A 149 10.34 8.49 -1.69
N VAL A 150 9.02 8.47 -1.58
CA VAL A 150 8.28 7.58 -0.68
C VAL A 150 7.26 6.81 -1.51
N ILE A 151 7.36 5.49 -1.53
CA ILE A 151 6.41 4.62 -2.21
C ILE A 151 5.64 3.77 -1.20
N ASP A 152 4.32 3.70 -1.33
CA ASP A 152 3.55 2.62 -0.73
C ASP A 152 3.51 1.43 -1.71
N ALA A 153 4.25 0.37 -1.38
CA ALA A 153 4.39 -0.82 -2.20
C ALA A 153 3.53 -1.99 -1.71
N THR A 154 2.50 -1.70 -0.92
CA THR A 154 1.64 -2.71 -0.29
C THR A 154 1.03 -3.67 -1.31
N TRP A 155 0.58 -3.17 -2.48
CA TRP A 155 -0.09 -4.00 -3.49
C TRP A 155 0.81 -5.11 -4.04
N ALA A 156 2.06 -4.80 -4.32
CA ALA A 156 3.01 -5.77 -4.88
C ALA A 156 3.66 -6.66 -3.80
N SER A 157 3.55 -6.29 -2.53
CA SER A 157 4.25 -6.90 -1.41
C SER A 157 5.79 -6.82 -1.56
N PRO A 158 6.56 -7.09 -0.51
CA PRO A 158 8.03 -7.13 -0.62
C PRO A 158 8.56 -8.32 -1.44
N LEU A 159 7.70 -9.16 -2.02
CA LEU A 159 8.12 -10.25 -2.90
C LEU A 159 8.10 -9.86 -4.38
N PHE A 160 7.12 -9.09 -4.83
CA PHE A 160 6.94 -8.80 -6.24
C PHE A 160 7.56 -7.49 -6.69
N THR A 161 7.91 -6.58 -5.79
CA THR A 161 8.70 -5.39 -6.12
C THR A 161 9.79 -5.12 -5.09
N LYS A 162 10.86 -4.46 -5.52
CA LYS A 162 12.00 -4.04 -4.69
C LYS A 162 12.33 -2.58 -5.01
N PRO A 163 11.54 -1.61 -4.55
CA PRO A 163 11.72 -0.21 -4.95
C PRO A 163 13.09 0.37 -4.58
N ILE A 164 13.70 -0.08 -3.47
CA ILE A 164 15.04 0.36 -3.05
C ILE A 164 16.11 0.02 -4.08
N ASP A 165 16.01 -1.13 -4.75
CA ASP A 165 16.95 -1.53 -5.81
C ASP A 165 16.93 -0.57 -7.01
N PHE A 166 15.85 0.19 -7.16
CA PHE A 166 15.66 1.21 -8.19
C PHE A 166 15.95 2.64 -7.71
N GLY A 167 16.45 2.80 -6.47
CA GLY A 167 16.88 4.07 -5.92
C GLY A 167 15.79 4.84 -5.16
N ILE A 168 14.66 4.23 -4.86
CA ILE A 168 13.63 4.82 -3.99
C ILE A 168 14.14 4.89 -2.54
N ASP A 169 13.92 6.01 -1.86
CA ASP A 169 14.48 6.26 -0.52
C ASP A 169 13.75 5.52 0.60
N LEU A 170 12.41 5.48 0.52
CA LEU A 170 11.56 4.87 1.55
C LEU A 170 10.43 4.05 0.93
N VAL A 171 10.26 2.85 1.47
CA VAL A 171 9.19 1.91 1.10
C VAL A 171 8.26 1.71 2.29
N ILE A 172 6.96 1.91 2.06
CA ILE A 172 5.91 1.67 3.04
C ILE A 172 5.14 0.41 2.66
N HIS A 173 4.78 -0.39 3.67
CA HIS A 173 3.81 -1.47 3.54
C HIS A 173 2.76 -1.41 4.64
N SER A 174 1.51 -1.61 4.27
CA SER A 174 0.46 -2.02 5.22
C SER A 174 0.61 -3.51 5.50
N LEU A 175 1.07 -3.86 6.70
CA LEU A 175 1.25 -5.26 7.11
C LEU A 175 -0.09 -5.99 7.26
N SER A 176 -1.19 -5.25 7.37
CA SER A 176 -2.56 -5.75 7.43
C SER A 176 -3.01 -6.47 6.15
N LYS A 177 -2.28 -6.29 5.05
CA LYS A 177 -2.56 -6.87 3.74
C LYS A 177 -1.82 -8.20 3.56
N TYR A 178 -1.13 -8.41 2.46
CA TYR A 178 -0.44 -9.66 2.15
C TYR A 178 0.56 -10.12 3.21
N VAL A 179 1.22 -9.21 3.94
CA VAL A 179 2.19 -9.60 4.98
C VAL A 179 1.51 -10.36 6.11
N GLY A 180 0.44 -9.83 6.68
CA GLY A 180 -0.41 -10.54 7.65
C GLY A 180 -1.14 -11.71 6.99
N GLY A 181 -1.91 -11.43 5.94
CA GLY A 181 -2.50 -12.40 5.05
C GLY A 181 -3.63 -13.26 5.63
N HIS A 182 -4.11 -12.96 6.83
CA HIS A 182 -5.12 -13.76 7.55
C HIS A 182 -6.27 -12.90 8.10
N SER A 183 -6.35 -11.62 7.72
CA SER A 183 -7.37 -10.65 8.15
C SER A 183 -7.48 -10.48 9.68
N ASP A 184 -6.39 -10.76 10.41
CA ASP A 184 -6.34 -10.83 11.88
C ASP A 184 -5.31 -9.88 12.51
N VAL A 185 -4.59 -9.08 11.71
CA VAL A 185 -3.55 -8.18 12.20
C VAL A 185 -3.62 -6.80 11.53
N LEU A 186 -3.42 -5.76 12.34
CA LEU A 186 -3.11 -4.43 11.87
C LEU A 186 -1.62 -4.14 12.05
N GLY A 187 -1.03 -3.48 11.06
CA GLY A 187 0.36 -3.04 11.13
C GLY A 187 0.77 -2.24 9.91
N GLY A 188 1.88 -1.53 10.05
CA GLY A 188 2.55 -0.83 8.96
C GLY A 188 4.05 -0.93 9.12
N SER A 189 4.80 -0.70 8.05
CA SER A 189 6.26 -0.63 8.08
C SER A 189 6.78 0.46 7.17
N VAL A 190 7.95 0.99 7.55
CA VAL A 190 8.77 1.87 6.71
C VAL A 190 10.15 1.26 6.61
N VAL A 191 10.65 1.08 5.41
CA VAL A 191 11.98 0.53 5.11
C VAL A 191 12.79 1.55 4.31
N GLY A 192 14.07 1.71 4.63
CA GLY A 192 14.96 2.63 3.93
C GLY A 192 16.37 2.65 4.53
N SER A 193 17.07 3.79 4.37
CA SER A 193 18.38 3.97 4.96
C SER A 193 18.32 4.11 6.48
N ASN A 194 19.39 3.72 7.18
CA ASN A 194 19.53 3.92 8.63
C ASN A 194 19.25 5.37 9.05
N LYS A 195 19.73 6.34 8.28
CA LYS A 195 19.54 7.77 8.55
C LYS A 195 18.07 8.16 8.58
N LEU A 196 17.34 7.84 7.52
CA LEU A 196 15.92 8.24 7.38
C LEU A 196 15.03 7.48 8.36
N VAL A 197 15.23 6.17 8.53
CA VAL A 197 14.43 5.37 9.46
C VAL A 197 14.68 5.76 10.92
N ASN A 198 15.92 6.14 11.30
CA ASN A 198 16.19 6.67 12.63
C ASN A 198 15.51 8.04 12.86
N GLN A 199 15.49 8.93 11.87
CA GLN A 199 14.75 10.19 11.97
C GLN A 199 13.25 9.95 12.16
N ILE A 200 12.67 9.00 11.40
CA ILE A 200 11.26 8.61 11.54
C ILE A 200 11.00 7.99 12.92
N PHE A 201 11.94 7.20 13.45
CA PHE A 201 11.84 6.67 14.80
C PHE A 201 11.83 7.78 15.87
N GLU A 202 12.77 8.71 15.81
CA GLU A 202 12.96 9.77 16.81
C GLU A 202 11.76 10.74 16.87
N TYR A 203 11.22 11.14 15.73
CA TYR A 203 10.14 12.14 15.67
C TYR A 203 8.76 11.51 15.47
N GLY A 204 8.59 10.67 14.47
CA GLY A 204 7.28 10.10 14.14
C GLY A 204 6.87 8.99 15.09
N HIS A 205 7.72 7.98 15.29
CA HIS A 205 7.37 6.82 16.10
C HIS A 205 7.26 7.15 17.59
N GLN A 206 8.27 7.80 18.15
CA GLN A 206 8.31 8.11 19.59
C GLN A 206 7.25 9.12 20.02
N PHE A 207 6.97 10.15 19.20
CA PHE A 207 6.07 11.23 19.59
C PHE A 207 4.61 10.99 19.21
N LEU A 208 4.35 10.33 18.07
CA LEU A 208 2.98 10.08 17.63
C LEU A 208 2.43 8.75 18.15
N ASP A 209 3.26 7.96 18.84
CA ASP A 209 2.93 6.70 19.52
C ASP A 209 2.08 5.73 18.68
N SER A 210 2.45 5.52 17.42
CA SER A 210 1.87 4.51 16.57
C SER A 210 2.59 3.17 16.71
N THR A 211 2.84 2.75 17.94
CA THR A 211 3.65 1.59 18.28
C THR A 211 2.96 0.29 17.92
N ASN A 212 3.63 -0.56 17.15
CA ASN A 212 3.13 -1.91 16.88
C ASN A 212 3.32 -2.81 18.10
N SER A 213 2.27 -3.54 18.50
CA SER A 213 2.39 -4.46 19.62
C SER A 213 3.27 -5.68 19.28
N PRO A 214 3.99 -6.26 20.28
CA PRO A 214 4.73 -7.51 20.07
C PRO A 214 3.86 -8.66 19.59
N PHE A 215 2.57 -8.67 19.97
CA PHE A 215 1.62 -9.69 19.52
C PHE A 215 1.29 -9.53 18.03
N ASN A 216 1.02 -8.32 17.57
CA ASN A 216 0.80 -8.04 16.14
C ASN A 216 2.07 -8.32 15.33
N SER A 217 3.25 -7.99 15.87
CA SER A 217 4.54 -8.32 15.25
C SER A 217 4.72 -9.84 15.10
N TRP A 218 4.33 -10.62 16.10
CA TRP A 218 4.36 -12.08 16.04
C TRP A 218 3.39 -12.63 14.99
N LEU A 219 2.15 -12.11 14.90
CA LEU A 219 1.19 -12.47 13.84
C LEU A 219 1.74 -12.15 12.45
N ALA A 220 2.34 -10.97 12.26
CA ALA A 220 2.96 -10.59 10.99
C ALA A 220 4.13 -11.52 10.62
N ILE A 221 4.99 -11.90 11.58
CA ILE A 221 6.06 -12.91 11.37
C ILE A 221 5.45 -14.26 10.96
N ARG A 222 4.35 -14.66 11.59
CA ARG A 222 3.64 -15.89 11.24
C ARG A 222 3.09 -15.81 9.81
N GLY A 223 2.49 -14.68 9.43
CA GLY A 223 2.00 -14.42 8.07
C GLY A 223 3.11 -14.47 7.02
N LEU A 224 4.29 -13.90 7.31
CA LEU A 224 5.45 -13.92 6.41
C LEU A 224 5.91 -15.34 6.06
N ARG A 225 5.72 -16.33 6.93
CA ARG A 225 6.11 -17.73 6.67
C ARG A 225 5.34 -18.37 5.51
N THR A 226 4.12 -17.91 5.25
CA THR A 226 3.26 -18.38 4.16
C THR A 226 3.15 -17.37 3.02
N LEU A 227 3.77 -16.21 3.12
CA LEU A 227 3.69 -15.16 2.12
C LEU A 227 4.06 -15.64 0.72
N PRO A 228 5.16 -16.40 0.49
CA PRO A 228 5.51 -16.87 -0.86
C PRO A 228 4.43 -17.76 -1.48
N LEU A 229 3.84 -18.68 -0.71
CA LEU A 229 2.78 -19.57 -1.17
C LEU A 229 1.51 -18.79 -1.53
N ARG A 230 1.12 -17.83 -0.70
CA ARG A 230 -0.07 -17.00 -0.92
C ARG A 230 0.12 -16.08 -2.13
N MET A 231 1.29 -15.47 -2.29
CA MET A 231 1.58 -14.63 -3.46
C MET A 231 1.69 -15.44 -4.75
N GLN A 232 2.20 -16.68 -4.70
CA GLN A 232 2.18 -17.59 -5.83
C GLN A 232 0.75 -17.93 -6.24
N HIS A 233 -0.12 -18.27 -5.28
CA HIS A 233 -1.54 -18.49 -5.52
C HIS A 233 -2.20 -17.25 -6.13
N ALA A 234 -2.03 -16.08 -5.52
CA ALA A 234 -2.58 -14.81 -6.01
C ALA A 234 -2.19 -14.54 -7.48
N ASN A 235 -0.90 -14.75 -7.82
CA ASN A 235 -0.41 -14.56 -9.19
C ASN A 235 -0.99 -15.56 -10.21
N GLN A 236 -1.33 -16.76 -9.78
CA GLN A 236 -1.99 -17.75 -10.63
C GLN A 236 -3.49 -17.48 -10.74
N ALA A 237 -4.16 -17.26 -9.61
CA ALA A 237 -5.59 -17.04 -9.53
C ALA A 237 -6.04 -15.81 -10.33
N ILE A 238 -5.30 -14.71 -10.23
CA ILE A 238 -5.67 -13.49 -10.95
C ILE A 238 -5.62 -13.67 -12.47
N LYS A 239 -4.68 -14.43 -13.00
CA LYS A 239 -4.61 -14.71 -14.45
C LYS A 239 -5.80 -15.50 -14.92
N VAL A 240 -6.22 -16.54 -14.19
CA VAL A 240 -7.42 -17.34 -14.50
C VAL A 240 -8.65 -16.44 -14.59
N VAL A 241 -8.84 -15.58 -13.58
CA VAL A 241 -10.01 -14.68 -13.52
C VAL A 241 -9.97 -13.64 -14.64
N LEU A 242 -8.84 -12.95 -14.83
CA LEU A 242 -8.75 -11.87 -15.82
C LEU A 242 -8.77 -12.36 -17.26
N ASP A 243 -8.14 -13.52 -17.58
CA ASP A 243 -8.21 -14.12 -18.92
C ASP A 243 -9.63 -14.51 -19.31
N ALA A 244 -10.47 -14.88 -18.34
CA ALA A 244 -11.86 -15.23 -18.60
C ALA A 244 -12.80 -14.01 -18.66
N LEU A 245 -12.39 -12.85 -18.12
CA LEU A 245 -13.23 -11.63 -18.07
C LEU A 245 -12.87 -10.58 -19.14
N LYS A 246 -11.67 -10.65 -19.73
CA LYS A 246 -11.14 -9.61 -20.63
C LYS A 246 -11.99 -9.36 -21.89
N ASP A 247 -12.70 -10.38 -22.36
CA ASP A 247 -13.53 -10.34 -23.58
C ASP A 247 -15.04 -10.33 -23.26
N ASP A 248 -15.45 -10.07 -22.02
CA ASP A 248 -16.84 -10.01 -21.59
C ASP A 248 -17.45 -8.63 -21.92
N ASP A 249 -18.42 -8.58 -22.84
CA ASP A 249 -19.04 -7.33 -23.31
C ASP A 249 -19.74 -6.52 -22.22
N ARG A 250 -20.01 -7.12 -21.06
CA ARG A 250 -20.61 -6.46 -19.89
C ARG A 250 -19.60 -5.66 -19.09
N ILE A 251 -18.30 -5.83 -19.39
CA ILE A 251 -17.18 -5.14 -18.78
C ILE A 251 -16.62 -4.11 -19.76
N LYS A 252 -16.69 -2.84 -19.40
CA LYS A 252 -16.18 -1.74 -20.22
C LYS A 252 -14.65 -1.67 -20.23
N ARG A 253 -14.04 -1.93 -19.07
CA ARG A 253 -12.58 -1.87 -18.88
C ARG A 253 -12.15 -2.64 -17.63
N ILE A 254 -11.01 -3.31 -17.71
CA ILE A 254 -10.33 -3.94 -16.57
C ILE A 254 -9.09 -3.14 -16.21
N TYR A 255 -8.86 -2.97 -14.91
CA TYR A 255 -7.73 -2.26 -14.33
C TYR A 255 -6.86 -3.25 -13.55
N HIS A 256 -5.74 -3.62 -14.13
CA HIS A 256 -4.73 -4.48 -13.50
C HIS A 256 -3.45 -4.49 -14.35
N PRO A 257 -2.24 -4.53 -13.76
CA PRO A 257 -0.98 -4.51 -14.52
C PRO A 257 -0.84 -5.68 -15.51
N TYR A 258 -1.44 -6.84 -15.22
CA TYR A 258 -1.44 -7.99 -16.14
C TYR A 258 -2.19 -7.72 -17.45
N CYS A 259 -3.27 -6.92 -17.39
CA CYS A 259 -4.07 -6.53 -18.55
C CYS A 259 -3.58 -5.22 -19.20
N SER A 260 -2.49 -4.64 -18.72
CA SER A 260 -1.94 -3.40 -19.26
C SER A 260 -1.34 -3.59 -20.64
N GLU A 261 -1.33 -2.51 -21.43
CA GLU A 261 -0.77 -2.44 -22.77
C GLU A 261 0.31 -1.37 -22.86
N ASN A 262 1.04 -1.33 -23.97
CA ASN A 262 2.05 -0.32 -24.28
C ASN A 262 3.05 -0.10 -23.12
N GLU A 263 3.38 1.15 -22.83
CA GLU A 263 4.32 1.56 -21.77
C GLU A 263 3.95 0.97 -20.40
N GLN A 264 2.68 0.91 -20.04
CA GLN A 264 2.23 0.36 -18.77
C GLN A 264 2.57 -1.13 -18.62
N LYS A 265 2.52 -1.90 -19.71
CA LYS A 265 2.94 -3.30 -19.74
C LYS A 265 4.45 -3.44 -19.57
N GLU A 266 5.22 -2.60 -20.25
CA GLU A 266 6.69 -2.60 -20.11
C GLU A 266 7.12 -2.26 -18.69
N LEU A 267 6.49 -1.25 -18.06
CA LEU A 267 6.75 -0.88 -16.68
C LEU A 267 6.37 -2.00 -15.70
N ALA A 268 5.23 -2.67 -15.92
CA ALA A 268 4.84 -3.82 -15.11
C ALA A 268 5.88 -4.96 -15.22
N GLN A 269 6.33 -5.29 -16.40
CA GLN A 269 7.37 -6.32 -16.63
C GLN A 269 8.72 -5.93 -16.02
N LYS A 270 9.07 -4.65 -16.04
CA LYS A 270 10.33 -4.13 -15.48
C LYS A 270 10.34 -4.16 -13.94
N TYR A 271 9.23 -3.81 -13.30
CA TYR A 271 9.20 -3.56 -11.86
C TYR A 271 8.50 -4.64 -11.04
N LEU A 272 7.70 -5.51 -11.66
CA LEU A 272 6.97 -6.56 -10.95
C LEU A 272 7.49 -7.96 -11.31
N LYS A 273 7.79 -8.76 -10.29
CA LYS A 273 8.16 -10.19 -10.43
C LYS A 273 6.93 -11.12 -10.45
N GLY A 274 5.74 -10.57 -10.29
CA GLY A 274 4.46 -11.26 -10.26
C GLY A 274 3.33 -10.29 -9.98
N TYR A 275 2.12 -10.80 -9.94
CA TYR A 275 0.91 -9.99 -9.80
C TYR A 275 0.15 -10.34 -8.52
N GLY A 276 -0.31 -9.32 -7.82
CA GLY A 276 -1.30 -9.45 -6.75
C GLY A 276 -2.68 -9.76 -7.32
N SER A 277 -3.60 -10.18 -6.48
CA SER A 277 -4.95 -10.58 -6.90
C SER A 277 -6.02 -9.51 -6.65
N LEU A 278 -5.63 -8.28 -6.37
CA LEU A 278 -6.52 -7.13 -6.31
C LEU A 278 -6.59 -6.46 -7.67
N PHE A 279 -7.80 -6.35 -8.22
CA PHE A 279 -8.08 -5.70 -9.49
C PHE A 279 -9.37 -4.90 -9.43
N ALA A 280 -9.65 -4.12 -10.48
CA ALA A 280 -10.93 -3.45 -10.64
C ALA A 280 -11.41 -3.53 -12.08
N PHE A 281 -12.70 -3.29 -12.28
CA PHE A 281 -13.30 -3.12 -13.59
C PHE A 281 -14.48 -2.16 -13.54
N ASP A 282 -14.80 -1.57 -14.68
CA ASP A 282 -16.02 -0.79 -14.87
C ASP A 282 -17.06 -1.66 -15.58
N LEU A 283 -18.29 -1.70 -15.05
CA LEU A 283 -19.41 -2.31 -15.78
C LEU A 283 -19.76 -1.48 -17.02
N ASN A 284 -20.07 -2.14 -18.12
CA ASN A 284 -20.46 -1.53 -19.38
C ASN A 284 -21.95 -1.12 -19.36
N THR A 285 -22.29 -0.12 -18.56
CA THR A 285 -23.66 0.36 -18.38
C THR A 285 -23.67 1.79 -17.82
N ASP A 286 -24.72 2.54 -18.10
CA ASP A 286 -25.03 3.82 -17.45
C ASP A 286 -26.05 3.65 -16.31
N ASP A 287 -26.64 2.47 -16.16
CA ASP A 287 -27.60 2.15 -15.12
C ASP A 287 -26.90 1.71 -13.83
N LEU A 288 -26.94 2.58 -12.82
CA LEU A 288 -26.30 2.34 -11.52
C LEU A 288 -27.05 1.30 -10.66
N GLU A 289 -28.29 0.94 -10.99
CA GLU A 289 -28.96 -0.19 -10.32
C GLU A 289 -28.29 -1.51 -10.64
N LYS A 290 -27.70 -1.66 -11.83
CA LYS A 290 -26.92 -2.85 -12.19
C LYS A 290 -25.68 -3.03 -11.30
N VAL A 291 -25.05 -1.95 -10.81
CA VAL A 291 -23.96 -2.03 -9.83
C VAL A 291 -24.45 -2.65 -8.52
N LYS A 292 -25.63 -2.24 -8.04
CA LYS A 292 -26.21 -2.78 -6.81
C LYS A 292 -26.62 -4.24 -6.99
N ILE A 293 -27.26 -4.57 -8.15
CA ILE A 293 -27.64 -5.94 -8.46
C ILE A 293 -26.41 -6.84 -8.52
N PHE A 294 -25.35 -6.41 -9.21
CA PHE A 294 -24.09 -7.15 -9.29
C PHE A 294 -23.53 -7.45 -7.90
N ILE A 295 -23.31 -6.43 -7.08
CA ILE A 295 -22.73 -6.57 -5.73
C ILE A 295 -23.61 -7.47 -4.83
N ASN A 296 -24.93 -7.31 -4.89
CA ASN A 296 -25.86 -8.10 -4.06
C ASN A 296 -26.05 -9.54 -4.56
N SER A 297 -25.65 -9.86 -5.78
CA SER A 297 -25.77 -11.19 -6.38
C SER A 297 -24.55 -12.09 -6.11
N LEU A 298 -23.47 -11.50 -5.60
CA LEU A 298 -22.28 -12.26 -5.17
C LEU A 298 -22.63 -13.19 -3.99
N LYS A 299 -22.15 -14.43 -4.02
CA LYS A 299 -22.45 -15.46 -3.02
C LYS A 299 -21.23 -15.89 -2.21
N THR A 300 -20.10 -16.04 -2.90
CA THR A 300 -18.82 -16.43 -2.30
C THR A 300 -17.98 -15.21 -1.95
N ILE A 301 -17.95 -14.23 -2.83
CA ILE A 301 -17.23 -12.98 -2.62
C ILE A 301 -18.02 -12.11 -1.66
N SER A 302 -17.43 -11.78 -0.52
CA SER A 302 -18.06 -10.94 0.51
C SER A 302 -18.00 -9.46 0.16
N ILE A 303 -19.02 -8.70 0.52
CA ILE A 303 -19.00 -7.24 0.41
C ILE A 303 -18.17 -6.68 1.55
N GLY A 304 -17.06 -6.03 1.24
CA GLY A 304 -16.18 -5.52 2.27
C GLY A 304 -15.09 -4.58 1.76
N VAL A 305 -14.52 -3.84 2.69
CA VAL A 305 -13.31 -3.04 2.45
C VAL A 305 -12.06 -3.88 2.72
N SER A 306 -10.90 -3.35 2.32
CA SER A 306 -9.61 -4.05 2.46
C SER A 306 -9.35 -5.10 1.38
N TRP A 307 -8.31 -5.89 1.57
CA TRP A 307 -7.82 -6.93 0.65
C TRP A 307 -6.55 -7.58 1.24
N GLY A 308 -6.03 -8.64 0.61
CA GLY A 308 -4.76 -9.26 0.97
C GLY A 308 -4.85 -10.31 2.07
N GLY A 309 -6.08 -10.64 2.50
CA GLY A 309 -6.39 -11.74 3.42
C GLY A 309 -6.56 -13.08 2.71
N TYR A 310 -7.31 -13.98 3.35
CA TYR A 310 -7.63 -15.30 2.78
C TYR A 310 -8.95 -15.28 2.00
N GLU A 311 -9.86 -14.38 2.34
CA GLU A 311 -11.21 -14.24 1.78
C GLU A 311 -11.27 -13.32 0.57
N SER A 312 -12.11 -13.64 -0.41
CA SER A 312 -12.43 -12.76 -1.55
C SER A 312 -13.38 -11.66 -1.14
N LEU A 313 -13.07 -10.43 -1.57
CA LEU A 313 -13.82 -9.22 -1.21
C LEU A 313 -14.18 -8.37 -2.43
N ALA A 314 -15.37 -7.78 -2.43
CA ALA A 314 -15.83 -6.84 -3.45
C ALA A 314 -16.24 -5.51 -2.83
N LEU A 315 -15.96 -4.43 -3.55
CA LEU A 315 -16.32 -3.07 -3.18
C LEU A 315 -16.71 -2.26 -4.42
N ALA A 316 -17.95 -1.77 -4.49
CA ALA A 316 -18.34 -0.73 -5.44
C ALA A 316 -17.90 0.64 -4.92
N VAL A 317 -17.30 1.47 -5.78
CA VAL A 317 -16.89 2.83 -5.39
C VAL A 317 -18.10 3.78 -5.28
N TYR A 318 -19.19 3.49 -5.98
CA TYR A 318 -20.43 4.25 -5.88
C TYR A 318 -21.18 3.91 -4.58
N LYS A 319 -21.50 4.94 -3.79
CA LYS A 319 -22.15 4.83 -2.47
C LYS A 319 -23.52 5.48 -2.42
N GLY A 320 -24.16 5.69 -3.59
CA GLY A 320 -25.50 6.29 -3.69
C GLY A 320 -25.52 7.83 -3.78
N ASN A 321 -24.54 8.54 -3.20
CA ASN A 321 -24.54 10.00 -3.10
C ASN A 321 -23.18 10.66 -3.38
N ASN A 322 -22.19 9.94 -3.90
CA ASN A 322 -20.80 10.41 -4.03
C ASN A 322 -20.35 10.67 -5.48
N LEU A 323 -21.25 10.89 -6.43
CA LEU A 323 -20.92 11.10 -7.85
C LEU A 323 -19.93 12.26 -8.08
N SER A 324 -20.09 13.38 -7.37
CA SER A 324 -19.19 14.52 -7.49
C SER A 324 -17.76 14.19 -7.03
N ALA A 325 -17.62 13.36 -5.99
CA ALA A 325 -16.32 12.90 -5.50
C ALA A 325 -15.67 11.91 -6.48
N LEU A 326 -16.44 11.00 -7.09
CA LEU A 326 -15.95 10.08 -8.11
C LEU A 326 -15.46 10.84 -9.35
N LYS A 327 -16.23 11.85 -9.81
CA LYS A 327 -15.83 12.71 -10.93
C LYS A 327 -14.51 13.44 -10.67
N LYS A 328 -14.30 13.98 -9.45
CA LYS A 328 -13.02 14.59 -9.05
C LYS A 328 -11.87 13.59 -9.06
N ARG A 329 -12.13 12.32 -8.74
CA ARG A 329 -11.15 11.23 -8.76
C ARG A 329 -10.98 10.60 -10.15
N LYS A 330 -11.74 11.06 -11.16
CA LYS A 330 -11.80 10.48 -12.52
C LYS A 330 -12.09 8.97 -12.49
N LEU A 331 -12.99 8.55 -11.61
CA LEU A 331 -13.49 7.17 -11.48
C LEU A 331 -14.91 7.08 -12.02
N GLU A 332 -15.19 6.03 -12.77
CA GLU A 332 -16.53 5.71 -13.23
C GLU A 332 -17.42 5.31 -12.04
N PRO A 333 -18.70 5.72 -12.01
CA PRO A 333 -19.62 5.27 -10.95
C PRO A 333 -19.85 3.74 -10.97
N THR A 334 -19.61 3.10 -12.10
CA THR A 334 -19.73 1.65 -12.30
C THR A 334 -18.45 0.87 -11.92
N HIS A 335 -17.46 1.56 -11.34
CA HIS A 335 -16.19 0.97 -10.93
C HIS A 335 -16.36 0.03 -9.73
N ILE A 336 -15.93 -1.21 -9.90
CA ILE A 336 -15.98 -2.27 -8.90
C ILE A 336 -14.56 -2.80 -8.68
N ARG A 337 -14.15 -2.83 -7.44
CA ARG A 337 -12.87 -3.42 -7.03
C ARG A 337 -13.12 -4.81 -6.44
N ILE A 338 -12.35 -5.80 -6.90
CA ILE A 338 -12.41 -7.18 -6.40
C ILE A 338 -11.01 -7.60 -5.95
N PHE A 339 -10.97 -8.23 -4.79
CA PHE A 339 -9.81 -8.99 -4.32
C PHE A 339 -10.15 -10.48 -4.40
N VAL A 340 -9.34 -11.24 -5.10
CA VAL A 340 -9.41 -12.72 -5.16
C VAL A 340 -8.57 -13.28 -4.01
N GLY A 341 -9.20 -13.97 -3.09
CA GLY A 341 -8.59 -14.57 -1.91
C GLY A 341 -7.87 -15.88 -2.22
N LEU A 342 -7.93 -16.81 -1.28
CA LEU A 342 -7.28 -18.12 -1.39
C LEU A 342 -8.25 -19.24 -1.81
N GLU A 343 -9.48 -18.91 -2.15
CA GLU A 343 -10.47 -19.85 -2.69
C GLU A 343 -10.05 -20.33 -4.08
N ASP A 344 -10.66 -21.39 -4.58
CA ASP A 344 -10.47 -21.83 -5.96
C ASP A 344 -10.85 -20.68 -6.93
N PRO A 345 -9.95 -20.25 -7.81
CA PRO A 345 -10.20 -19.12 -8.71
C PRO A 345 -11.38 -19.38 -9.67
N ASN A 346 -11.72 -20.64 -9.98
CA ASN A 346 -12.89 -20.96 -10.80
C ASN A 346 -14.19 -20.70 -10.03
N VAL A 347 -14.25 -20.99 -8.74
CA VAL A 347 -15.41 -20.66 -7.89
C VAL A 347 -15.64 -19.16 -7.83
N ILE A 348 -14.56 -18.38 -7.71
CA ILE A 348 -14.64 -16.92 -7.71
C ILE A 348 -15.06 -16.38 -9.07
N LEU A 349 -14.53 -16.94 -10.16
CA LEU A 349 -14.92 -16.59 -11.52
C LEU A 349 -16.41 -16.89 -11.78
N ASP A 350 -16.90 -18.06 -11.36
CA ASP A 350 -18.30 -18.44 -11.50
C ASP A 350 -19.22 -17.52 -10.73
N ASP A 351 -18.80 -17.07 -9.55
CA ASP A 351 -19.55 -16.08 -8.74
C ASP A 351 -19.63 -14.71 -9.44
N ILE A 352 -18.51 -14.23 -10.01
CA ILE A 352 -18.49 -12.99 -10.80
C ILE A 352 -19.41 -13.11 -12.03
N LYS A 353 -19.33 -14.22 -12.78
CA LYS A 353 -20.17 -14.45 -13.95
C LYS A 353 -21.66 -14.52 -13.59
N HIS A 354 -22.00 -15.23 -12.51
CA HIS A 354 -23.36 -15.27 -11.99
C HIS A 354 -23.90 -13.88 -11.65
N ALA A 355 -23.09 -13.05 -11.00
CA ALA A 355 -23.45 -11.69 -10.66
C ALA A 355 -23.63 -10.80 -11.92
N LEU A 356 -22.75 -10.94 -12.92
CA LEU A 356 -22.90 -10.29 -14.24
C LEU A 356 -24.18 -10.74 -14.95
N ASP A 357 -24.45 -12.06 -15.02
CA ASP A 357 -25.67 -12.61 -15.63
C ASP A 357 -26.93 -12.06 -14.96
N THR A 358 -26.90 -11.87 -13.65
CA THR A 358 -28.05 -11.35 -12.90
C THR A 358 -28.23 -9.86 -13.12
N ALA A 359 -27.17 -9.09 -13.20
CA ALA A 359 -27.22 -7.64 -13.39
C ALA A 359 -27.57 -7.20 -14.81
N PHE A 360 -27.33 -8.07 -15.81
CA PHE A 360 -27.57 -7.73 -17.22
C PHE A 360 -28.75 -8.48 -17.85
N LYS A 361 -29.57 -9.15 -17.04
CA LYS A 361 -30.91 -9.63 -17.46
C LYS A 361 -31.86 -8.45 -17.64
#